data_b79e2b50dca389f50add04b1af5c97aa
#
_entry.id   b79e2b50dca389f50add04b1af5c97aa
#
_cell.length_a   1.000
_cell.length_b   1.000
_cell.length_c   1.000
_cell.angle_alpha   90.00
_cell.angle_beta   90.00
_cell.angle_gamma   90.00
#
_symmetry.space_group_name_H-M   'P 1'
#
loop_
_entity.id
_entity.type
_entity.pdbx_description
1 polymer ?
#
loop_
_entity_poly.entity_id
_entity_poly.type
_entity_poly.pdbx_seq_one_letter_code
_entity_poly.pdbx_strand_id
1 'polypeptide(L)' 'FEPYDRIAQLVAPVKQIYEVGQAWPFPCMVVITSGETLAKRKDDVWKALDAQNQAIELLQKEPAQASKLIASYFI' A
#
# COMPACT_ATOMS: atom_id res chain seq x y z
N PHE A 1 -11.24 3.55 0.63
CA PHE A 1 -9.81 3.47 0.93
C PHE A 1 -9.49 2.12 1.58
N GLU A 2 -8.69 1.32 0.92
CA GLU A 2 -8.32 -0.01 1.42
C GLU A 2 -7.38 0.11 2.62
N PRO A 3 -7.52 -0.71 3.67
CA PRO A 3 -8.51 -1.78 3.83
C PRO A 3 -9.78 -1.34 4.58
N TYR A 4 -9.96 -0.07 4.83
CA TYR A 4 -11.02 0.45 5.70
C TYR A 4 -12.42 0.25 5.14
N ASP A 5 -12.56 0.27 3.82
CA ASP A 5 -13.82 -0.01 3.15
C ASP A 5 -14.29 -1.46 3.42
N ARG A 6 -13.35 -2.41 3.38
CA ARG A 6 -13.64 -3.81 3.68
C ARG A 6 -13.96 -4.04 5.15
N ILE A 7 -13.23 -3.35 6.04
CA ILE A 7 -13.49 -3.43 7.48
C ILE A 7 -14.88 -2.88 7.78
N ALA A 8 -15.27 -1.78 7.15
CA ALA A 8 -16.62 -1.22 7.31
C ALA A 8 -17.71 -2.22 6.92
N GLN A 9 -17.51 -2.97 5.84
CA GLN A 9 -18.45 -3.99 5.41
C GLN A 9 -18.57 -5.14 6.40
N LEU A 10 -17.50 -5.47 7.12
CA LEU A 10 -17.49 -6.54 8.11
C LEU A 10 -18.21 -6.16 9.41
N VAL A 11 -18.17 -4.89 9.81
CA VAL A 11 -18.66 -4.46 11.11
C VAL A 11 -19.99 -3.70 11.05
N ALA A 12 -20.47 -3.33 9.87
CA ALA A 12 -21.70 -2.55 9.72
C ALA A 12 -22.42 -2.97 8.43
N PRO A 13 -23.76 -2.77 8.37
CA PRO A 13 -24.53 -3.10 7.16
C PRO A 13 -24.37 -2.03 6.08
N VAL A 14 -23.14 -1.94 5.54
CA VAL A 14 -22.79 -0.97 4.50
C VAL A 14 -22.41 -1.70 3.22
N LYS A 15 -22.54 -1.02 2.10
CA LYS A 15 -22.25 -1.58 0.77
C LYS A 15 -21.45 -0.57 -0.03
N GLN A 16 -20.43 -1.05 -0.72
CA GLN A 16 -19.68 -0.21 -1.65
C GLN A 16 -20.52 0.05 -2.88
N ILE A 17 -20.77 1.32 -3.19
CA ILE A 17 -21.60 1.69 -4.35
C ILE A 17 -20.77 2.16 -5.54
N TYR A 18 -19.54 2.58 -5.32
CA TYR A 18 -18.66 3.05 -6.38
C TYR A 18 -17.20 3.09 -5.92
N GLU A 19 -16.28 2.77 -6.81
CA GLU A 19 -14.85 2.91 -6.57
C GLU A 19 -14.33 4.06 -7.42
N VAL A 20 -13.93 5.14 -6.75
CA VAL A 20 -13.48 6.38 -7.41
C VAL A 20 -12.25 6.13 -8.28
N GLY A 21 -11.38 5.21 -7.89
CA GLY A 21 -10.18 4.88 -8.65
C GLY A 21 -10.44 4.35 -10.04
N GLN A 22 -11.62 3.80 -10.31
CA GLN A 22 -11.99 3.34 -11.65
C GLN A 22 -12.12 4.49 -12.64
N ALA A 23 -12.66 5.63 -12.17
CA ALA A 23 -12.86 6.80 -13.01
C ALA A 23 -11.72 7.79 -12.89
N TRP A 24 -11.05 7.83 -11.74
CA TRP A 24 -9.99 8.80 -11.46
C TRP A 24 -8.87 8.13 -10.65
N PRO A 25 -8.01 7.33 -11.30
CA PRO A 25 -6.87 6.75 -10.61
C PRO A 25 -5.88 7.83 -10.21
N PHE A 26 -5.51 7.85 -8.93
CA PHE A 26 -4.58 8.84 -8.39
C PHE A 26 -3.76 8.23 -7.27
N PRO A 27 -2.52 8.72 -7.04
CA PRO A 27 -1.75 8.27 -5.90
C PRO A 27 -2.34 8.83 -4.60
N CYS A 28 -2.70 7.93 -3.68
CA CYS A 28 -3.26 8.31 -2.39
C CYS A 28 -2.16 8.63 -1.37
N MET A 29 -1.03 7.93 -1.48
CA MET A 29 0.13 8.11 -0.62
C MET A 29 1.40 8.11 -1.46
N VAL A 30 2.39 8.87 -1.00
CA VAL A 30 3.69 8.94 -1.66
C VAL A 30 4.81 8.83 -0.64
N VAL A 31 5.98 8.42 -1.09
CA VAL A 31 7.18 8.38 -0.26
C VAL A 31 7.86 9.73 -0.32
N ILE A 32 8.16 10.30 0.85
CA ILE A 32 8.88 11.57 0.92
C ILE A 32 10.15 11.41 1.76
N THR A 33 11.12 12.26 1.49
CA THR A 33 12.35 12.31 2.25
C THR A 33 12.85 13.75 2.26
N SER A 34 13.70 14.08 3.25
CA SER A 34 14.34 15.38 3.28
C SER A 34 15.47 15.44 2.25
N GLY A 35 15.82 16.66 1.82
CA GLY A 35 16.97 16.86 0.95
C GLY A 35 18.28 16.43 1.59
N GLU A 36 18.41 16.63 2.92
CA GLU A 36 19.57 16.21 3.66
C GLU A 36 19.73 14.69 3.66
N THR A 37 18.66 13.95 3.94
CA THR A 37 18.70 12.48 3.90
C THR A 37 19.03 11.99 2.50
N LEU A 38 18.43 12.58 1.48
CA LEU A 38 18.70 12.19 0.10
C LEU A 38 20.16 12.43 -0.27
N ALA A 39 20.76 13.54 0.20
CA ALA A 39 22.15 13.85 -0.08
C ALA A 39 23.14 12.96 0.68
N LYS A 40 22.86 12.69 1.96
CA LYS A 40 23.80 11.98 2.84
C LYS A 40 23.60 10.47 2.89
N ARG A 41 22.37 10.02 2.68
CA ARG A 41 22.00 8.59 2.79
C ARG A 41 21.28 8.10 1.53
N LYS A 42 21.75 8.51 0.38
CA LYS A 42 21.13 8.19 -0.91
C LYS A 42 21.02 6.68 -1.12
N ASP A 43 22.04 5.91 -0.76
CA ASP A 43 22.00 4.47 -0.92
C ASP A 43 20.94 3.81 -0.06
N ASP A 44 20.74 4.32 1.17
CA ASP A 44 19.69 3.80 2.05
C ASP A 44 18.30 4.10 1.50
N VAL A 45 18.10 5.29 0.91
CA VAL A 45 16.85 5.65 0.26
C VAL A 45 16.55 4.70 -0.91
N TRP A 46 17.55 4.44 -1.75
CA TRP A 46 17.39 3.51 -2.87
C TRP A 46 17.11 2.09 -2.41
N LYS A 47 17.73 1.63 -1.34
CA LYS A 47 17.46 0.31 -0.76
C LYS A 47 16.02 0.21 -0.26
N ALA A 48 15.51 1.26 0.39
CA ALA A 48 14.13 1.29 0.87
C ALA A 48 13.14 1.23 -0.29
N LEU A 49 13.39 1.99 -1.35
CA LEU A 49 12.55 1.96 -2.55
C LEU A 49 12.59 0.61 -3.25
N ASP A 50 13.75 -0.02 -3.30
CA ASP A 50 13.88 -1.35 -3.88
C ASP A 50 13.11 -2.40 -3.08
N ALA A 51 13.15 -2.32 -1.77
CA ALA A 51 12.37 -3.20 -0.89
C ALA A 51 10.87 -3.01 -1.13
N GLN A 52 10.42 -1.77 -1.30
CA GLN A 52 9.03 -1.47 -1.61
C GLN A 52 8.62 -2.06 -2.96
N ASN A 53 9.47 -1.94 -3.97
CA ASN A 53 9.21 -2.52 -5.29
C ASN A 53 9.12 -4.04 -5.23
N GLN A 54 9.97 -4.69 -4.43
CA GLN A 54 9.89 -6.14 -4.22
C GLN A 54 8.58 -6.54 -3.55
N ALA A 55 8.10 -5.75 -2.59
CA ALA A 55 6.82 -5.99 -1.94
C ALA A 55 5.66 -5.86 -2.94
N ILE A 56 5.71 -4.87 -3.82
CA ILE A 56 4.70 -4.70 -4.87
C ILE A 56 4.69 -5.89 -5.82
N GLU A 57 5.86 -6.40 -6.21
CA GLU A 57 5.94 -7.59 -7.03
C GLU A 57 5.33 -8.80 -6.33
N LEU A 58 5.57 -8.96 -5.04
CA LEU A 58 4.97 -10.05 -4.26
C LEU A 58 3.44 -9.96 -4.26
N LEU A 59 2.90 -8.75 -4.09
CA LEU A 59 1.45 -8.52 -4.15
C LEU A 59 0.87 -8.93 -5.49
N GLN A 60 1.58 -8.68 -6.57
CA GLN A 60 1.11 -8.99 -7.92
C GLN A 60 1.26 -10.47 -8.28
N LYS A 61 2.37 -11.11 -7.86
CA LYS A 61 2.69 -12.47 -8.25
C LYS A 61 2.12 -13.53 -7.29
N GLU A 62 2.06 -13.21 -6.01
CA GLU A 62 1.61 -14.14 -4.97
C GLU A 62 0.60 -13.46 -4.04
N PRO A 63 -0.59 -13.11 -4.56
CA PRO A 63 -1.57 -12.36 -3.76
C PRO A 63 -2.07 -13.13 -2.54
N ALA A 64 -2.14 -14.45 -2.59
CA ALA A 64 -2.59 -15.24 -1.44
C ALA A 64 -1.59 -15.15 -0.28
N GLN A 65 -0.29 -15.26 -0.56
CA GLN A 65 0.75 -15.12 0.44
C GLN A 65 0.80 -13.70 0.99
N ALA A 66 0.70 -12.70 0.11
CA ALA A 66 0.70 -11.29 0.50
C ALA A 66 -0.51 -10.99 1.40
N SER A 67 -1.68 -11.53 1.09
CA SER A 67 -2.88 -11.34 1.91
C SER A 67 -2.69 -11.88 3.32
N LYS A 68 -2.06 -13.04 3.46
CA LYS A 68 -1.77 -13.61 4.79
C LYS A 68 -0.82 -12.72 5.59
N LEU A 69 0.22 -12.22 4.96
CA LEU A 69 1.18 -11.32 5.61
C LEU A 69 0.52 -10.02 6.05
N ILE A 70 -0.29 -9.43 5.19
CA ILE A 70 -1.00 -8.18 5.51
C ILE A 70 -1.98 -8.41 6.65
N ALA A 71 -2.74 -9.50 6.61
CA ALA A 71 -3.71 -9.81 7.64
C ALA A 71 -3.07 -9.98 9.02
N SER A 72 -1.85 -10.56 9.09
CA SER A 72 -1.16 -10.75 10.36
C SER A 72 -0.77 -9.43 11.04
N TYR A 73 -0.68 -8.33 10.27
CA TYR A 73 -0.33 -7.02 10.81
C TYR A 73 -1.53 -6.10 11.03
N PHE A 74 -2.62 -6.27 10.27
CA PHE A 74 -3.74 -5.33 10.29
C PHE A 74 -5.01 -5.89 10.88
N ILE A 75 -5.11 -7.18 11.05
CA ILE A 75 -6.34 -7.82 11.52
C ILE A 75 -6.05 -8.75 12.75
#